data_79f23f03bcbfd8d1d5517f4ee4290d60
#
_entry.id   79f23f03bcbfd8d1d5517f4ee4290d60
#
_cell.length_a   1.000
_cell.length_b   1.000
_cell.length_c   1.000
_cell.angle_alpha   90.00
_cell.angle_beta   90.00
_cell.angle_gamma   90.00
#
_symmetry.space_group_name_H-M   'P 1'
#
loop_
_entity.id
_entity.type
_entity.pdbx_description
1 polymer ?
#
loop_
_entity_poly.entity_id
_entity_poly.type
_entity_poly.pdbx_seq_one_letter_code
_entity_poly.pdbx_strand_id
1 'polypeptide(L)'
;IIITVGAQQAVNIAIQVILNHGDEVYLENPGYIGMREAFKAHQCKITGIPVGKNGLDLQALPKKPKGKILCVTPTHQYPMGGIMPLANRLNILQWAAENGVWILEDDYDSEYHYEHKPIASMQGLGLQDQVIYIGSFSKVLYPALRLGYMVVPEQVIAPCVKTKNRIAGQTPMVEQETVAEFIAEGHFIRHLRKMRGLYHEKFKTIIAACEQHLENLAKPECTGAGMHIVLIFNPQLCQAGLSDMKVVEAMREHNLSASPLSTYYLDRAEEQGLVLGFANTELSLIDPHIQTLRNVMLSCMTST
;
A
#
# COMPACT_ATOMS: atom_id res chain seq x y z
N ILE A 1 -1.49 -4.01 21.77
CA ILE A 1 -1.68 -2.91 20.80
C ILE A 1 -0.91 -1.69 21.31
N ILE A 2 -0.19 -1.03 20.40
CA ILE A 2 0.57 0.19 20.66
C ILE A 2 0.06 1.27 19.68
N ILE A 3 -0.46 2.38 20.22
CA ILE A 3 -0.92 3.50 19.39
C ILE A 3 0.28 4.31 18.90
N THR A 4 0.25 4.73 17.65
CA THR A 4 1.35 5.44 16.98
C THR A 4 0.84 6.70 16.25
N VAL A 5 1.77 7.58 15.89
CA VAL A 5 1.48 8.76 15.05
C VAL A 5 1.49 8.34 13.57
N GLY A 6 0.49 7.51 13.20
CA GLY A 6 0.36 6.91 11.87
C GLY A 6 1.28 5.72 11.64
N ALA A 7 1.07 5.02 10.51
CA ALA A 7 1.80 3.80 10.14
C ALA A 7 3.33 4.01 10.03
N GLN A 8 3.78 5.16 9.56
CA GLN A 8 5.21 5.43 9.38
C GLN A 8 5.99 5.41 10.70
N GLN A 9 5.39 5.84 11.82
CA GLN A 9 6.01 5.70 13.12
C GLN A 9 6.09 4.24 13.55
N ALA A 10 5.02 3.46 13.32
CA ALA A 10 5.00 2.02 13.62
C ALA A 10 6.11 1.27 12.86
N VAL A 11 6.28 1.57 11.57
CA VAL A 11 7.38 1.05 10.74
C VAL A 11 8.74 1.37 11.36
N ASN A 12 8.99 2.64 11.72
CA ASN A 12 10.27 3.04 12.31
C ASN A 12 10.53 2.39 13.68
N ILE A 13 9.49 2.18 14.49
CA ILE A 13 9.60 1.44 15.76
C ILE A 13 10.00 -0.01 15.49
N ALA A 14 9.32 -0.69 14.54
CA ALA A 14 9.63 -2.07 14.18
C ALA A 14 11.08 -2.22 13.68
N ILE A 15 11.52 -1.31 12.80
CA ILE A 15 12.89 -1.27 12.28
C ILE A 15 13.89 -1.19 13.44
N GLN A 16 13.73 -0.22 14.35
CA GLN A 16 14.68 0.01 15.45
C GLN A 16 14.69 -1.11 16.49
N VAL A 17 13.61 -1.87 16.62
CA VAL A 17 13.51 -2.99 17.57
C VAL A 17 14.12 -4.28 17.01
N ILE A 18 13.94 -4.53 15.70
CA ILE A 18 14.29 -5.80 15.07
C ILE A 18 15.65 -5.76 14.38
N LEU A 19 16.05 -4.60 13.82
CA LEU A 19 17.19 -4.50 12.90
C LEU A 19 18.39 -3.77 13.51
N ASN A 20 19.56 -4.16 13.03
CA ASN A 20 20.80 -3.40 13.15
C ASN A 20 21.14 -2.77 11.78
N HIS A 21 22.02 -1.77 11.79
CA HIS A 21 22.55 -1.19 10.56
C HIS A 21 23.23 -2.26 9.71
N GLY A 22 22.89 -2.28 8.41
CA GLY A 22 23.44 -3.24 7.45
C GLY A 22 22.71 -4.58 7.38
N ASP A 23 21.72 -4.82 8.25
CA ASP A 23 20.85 -6.00 8.13
C ASP A 23 20.09 -6.00 6.78
N GLU A 24 19.83 -7.19 6.26
CA GLU A 24 19.07 -7.37 5.02
C GLU A 24 17.58 -7.47 5.33
N VAL A 25 16.76 -6.92 4.41
CA VAL A 25 15.29 -6.94 4.48
C VAL A 25 14.71 -7.24 3.11
N TYR A 26 13.53 -7.84 3.11
CA TYR A 26 12.77 -8.16 1.90
C TYR A 26 11.57 -7.25 1.79
N LEU A 27 11.40 -6.59 0.63
CA LEU A 27 10.25 -5.75 0.31
C LEU A 27 9.56 -6.24 -0.95
N GLU A 28 8.26 -6.05 -1.03
CA GLU A 28 7.52 -6.18 -2.29
C GLU A 28 8.11 -5.24 -3.36
N ASN A 29 8.21 -5.71 -4.61
CA ASN A 29 8.72 -4.92 -5.72
C ASN A 29 7.85 -5.12 -6.99
N PRO A 30 7.11 -4.07 -7.45
CA PRO A 30 7.05 -2.74 -6.87
C PRO A 30 6.36 -2.72 -5.50
N GLY A 31 6.71 -1.73 -4.65
CA GLY A 31 6.24 -1.64 -3.28
C GLY A 31 6.16 -0.22 -2.73
N TYR A 32 5.66 -0.08 -1.51
CA TYR A 32 5.44 1.22 -0.88
C TYR A 32 6.74 2.00 -0.66
N ILE A 33 6.82 3.19 -1.26
CA ILE A 33 8.01 4.07 -1.19
C ILE A 33 8.36 4.45 0.25
N GLY A 34 7.35 4.76 1.09
CA GLY A 34 7.58 5.14 2.47
C GLY A 34 8.24 4.03 3.31
N MET A 35 7.93 2.76 3.00
CA MET A 35 8.59 1.60 3.60
C MET A 35 10.06 1.53 3.16
N ARG A 36 10.29 1.61 1.85
CA ARG A 36 11.63 1.60 1.25
C ARG A 36 12.54 2.69 1.84
N GLU A 37 12.04 3.92 1.93
CA GLU A 37 12.82 5.04 2.44
C GLU A 37 13.11 4.92 3.95
N ALA A 38 12.20 4.32 4.74
CA ALA A 38 12.46 4.04 6.15
C ALA A 38 13.61 3.03 6.33
N PHE A 39 13.65 1.96 5.53
CA PHE A 39 14.75 1.00 5.58
C PHE A 39 16.06 1.56 5.05
N LYS A 40 16.04 2.38 4.00
CA LYS A 40 17.23 3.10 3.52
C LYS A 40 17.79 4.04 4.59
N ALA A 41 16.93 4.79 5.26
CA ALA A 41 17.35 5.69 6.35
C ALA A 41 18.03 4.94 7.50
N HIS A 42 17.63 3.68 7.73
CA HIS A 42 18.26 2.79 8.72
C HIS A 42 19.48 2.04 8.16
N GLN A 43 19.89 2.31 6.91
CA GLN A 43 21.02 1.71 6.22
C GLN A 43 20.89 0.18 6.04
N CYS A 44 19.66 -0.32 5.88
CA CYS A 44 19.41 -1.72 5.57
C CYS A 44 19.76 -2.05 4.11
N LYS A 45 20.13 -3.31 3.86
CA LYS A 45 20.23 -3.87 2.51
C LYS A 45 18.85 -4.34 2.09
N ILE A 46 18.32 -3.76 1.01
CA ILE A 46 16.97 -4.07 0.54
C ILE A 46 17.07 -5.05 -0.63
N THR A 47 16.34 -6.15 -0.53
CA THR A 47 16.13 -7.12 -1.61
C THR A 47 14.66 -7.10 -2.00
N GLY A 48 14.38 -6.81 -3.28
CA GLY A 48 13.02 -6.79 -3.82
C GLY A 48 12.52 -8.20 -4.12
N ILE A 49 11.30 -8.49 -3.70
CA ILE A 49 10.59 -9.71 -4.07
C ILE A 49 9.47 -9.33 -5.05
N PRO A 50 9.44 -9.90 -6.26
CA PRO A 50 8.43 -9.59 -7.25
C PRO A 50 7.00 -9.80 -6.73
N VAL A 51 6.07 -9.02 -7.24
CA VAL A 51 4.64 -9.14 -6.92
C VAL A 51 3.82 -9.40 -8.18
N GLY A 52 2.68 -10.08 -8.00
CA GLY A 52 1.71 -10.33 -9.06
C GLY A 52 0.29 -10.20 -8.53
N LYS A 53 -0.70 -10.70 -9.28
CA LYS A 53 -2.13 -10.63 -8.92
C LYS A 53 -2.46 -11.24 -7.55
N ASN A 54 -1.66 -12.22 -7.11
CA ASN A 54 -1.81 -12.89 -5.83
C ASN A 54 -0.88 -12.33 -4.73
N GLY A 55 -0.46 -11.09 -4.87
CA GLY A 55 0.54 -10.46 -3.99
C GLY A 55 1.95 -10.95 -4.28
N LEU A 56 2.79 -11.03 -3.26
CA LEU A 56 4.19 -11.42 -3.34
C LEU A 56 4.39 -12.81 -3.97
N ASP A 57 5.39 -12.93 -4.86
CA ASP A 57 5.77 -14.21 -5.49
C ASP A 57 6.52 -15.10 -4.50
N LEU A 58 5.86 -16.17 -4.06
CA LEU A 58 6.44 -17.15 -3.12
C LEU A 58 7.66 -17.88 -3.68
N GLN A 59 7.76 -18.04 -5.01
CA GLN A 59 8.86 -18.76 -5.64
C GLN A 59 10.15 -17.92 -5.62
N ALA A 60 10.01 -16.60 -5.54
CA ALA A 60 11.12 -15.68 -5.44
C ALA A 60 11.68 -15.54 -4.01
N LEU A 61 10.99 -16.07 -3.00
CA LEU A 61 11.51 -16.11 -1.63
C LEU A 61 12.78 -16.96 -1.53
N PRO A 62 13.85 -16.44 -0.90
CA PRO A 62 15.10 -17.18 -0.78
C PRO A 62 14.93 -18.41 0.11
N LYS A 63 15.47 -19.56 -0.33
CA LYS A 63 15.45 -20.81 0.44
C LYS A 63 16.27 -20.75 1.74
N LYS A 64 17.28 -19.89 1.79
CA LYS A 64 18.13 -19.62 2.95
C LYS A 64 18.23 -18.09 3.13
N PRO A 65 17.24 -17.46 3.70
CA PRO A 65 17.21 -16.01 3.84
C PRO A 65 18.31 -15.52 4.78
N LYS A 66 18.89 -14.38 4.46
CA LYS A 66 19.75 -13.60 5.35
C LYS A 66 19.00 -12.42 5.96
N GLY A 67 17.91 -12.05 5.33
CA GLY A 67 17.06 -10.93 5.74
C GLY A 67 16.32 -11.23 7.04
N LYS A 68 16.13 -10.18 7.83
CA LYS A 68 15.51 -10.23 9.15
C LYS A 68 14.02 -9.93 9.12
N ILE A 69 13.57 -9.15 8.14
CA ILE A 69 12.17 -8.74 7.97
C ILE A 69 11.74 -8.97 6.54
N LEU A 70 10.52 -9.46 6.35
CA LEU A 70 9.74 -9.42 5.12
C LEU A 70 8.56 -8.46 5.31
N CYS A 71 8.49 -7.43 4.47
CA CYS A 71 7.35 -6.49 4.47
C CYS A 71 6.37 -6.87 3.39
N VAL A 72 5.08 -6.94 3.76
CA VAL A 72 3.99 -7.31 2.87
C VAL A 72 2.76 -6.45 3.10
N THR A 73 1.99 -6.24 2.03
CA THR A 73 0.66 -5.61 2.02
C THR A 73 -0.39 -6.62 1.54
N PRO A 74 -0.71 -7.67 2.33
CA PRO A 74 -1.37 -8.87 1.84
C PRO A 74 -2.86 -8.67 1.52
N THR A 75 -3.49 -7.66 2.11
CA THR A 75 -4.92 -7.38 1.92
C THR A 75 -5.17 -6.65 0.60
N HIS A 76 -4.28 -5.76 0.23
CA HIS A 76 -4.31 -5.00 -1.01
C HIS A 76 -2.89 -4.53 -1.33
N GLN A 77 -2.19 -5.28 -2.16
CA GLN A 77 -0.78 -5.03 -2.47
C GLN A 77 -0.58 -3.62 -3.05
N TYR A 78 0.29 -2.84 -2.45
CA TYR A 78 0.56 -1.50 -2.91
C TYR A 78 1.86 -1.43 -3.73
N PRO A 79 1.82 -0.91 -5.00
CA PRO A 79 0.67 -0.25 -5.62
C PRO A 79 -0.21 -1.15 -6.49
N MET A 80 0.17 -2.41 -6.81
CA MET A 80 -0.42 -3.22 -7.90
C MET A 80 -1.85 -3.72 -7.62
N GLY A 81 -2.35 -3.60 -6.40
CA GLY A 81 -3.72 -3.97 -6.05
C GLY A 81 -3.97 -5.48 -5.90
N GLY A 82 -2.95 -6.33 -5.94
CA GLY A 82 -3.09 -7.76 -5.74
C GLY A 82 -3.61 -8.12 -4.35
N ILE A 83 -4.48 -9.13 -4.26
CA ILE A 83 -4.96 -9.67 -2.97
C ILE A 83 -4.29 -11.02 -2.72
N MET A 84 -3.57 -11.13 -1.60
CA MET A 84 -2.87 -12.36 -1.24
C MET A 84 -3.87 -13.41 -0.71
N PRO A 85 -4.03 -14.56 -1.40
CA PRO A 85 -4.90 -15.65 -0.96
C PRO A 85 -4.46 -16.22 0.39
N LEU A 86 -5.41 -16.79 1.13
CA LEU A 86 -5.13 -17.41 2.44
C LEU A 86 -4.00 -18.44 2.39
N ALA A 87 -3.99 -19.29 1.36
CA ALA A 87 -2.92 -20.29 1.19
C ALA A 87 -1.52 -19.65 1.09
N ASN A 88 -1.40 -18.52 0.39
CA ASN A 88 -0.13 -17.79 0.27
C ASN A 88 0.27 -17.16 1.61
N ARG A 89 -0.68 -16.61 2.37
CA ARG A 89 -0.43 -16.08 3.73
C ARG A 89 0.12 -17.18 4.65
N LEU A 90 -0.49 -18.36 4.63
CA LEU A 90 -0.04 -19.50 5.43
C LEU A 90 1.37 -19.98 5.02
N ASN A 91 1.66 -20.06 3.73
CA ASN A 91 2.98 -20.44 3.22
C ASN A 91 4.07 -19.44 3.63
N ILE A 92 3.78 -18.13 3.58
CA ILE A 92 4.72 -17.08 4.05
C ILE A 92 4.94 -17.18 5.56
N LEU A 93 3.88 -17.39 6.34
CA LEU A 93 3.98 -17.57 7.78
C LEU A 93 4.86 -18.76 8.14
N GLN A 94 4.67 -19.89 7.46
CA GLN A 94 5.50 -21.08 7.66
C GLN A 94 6.96 -20.81 7.26
N TRP A 95 7.20 -20.23 6.07
CA TRP A 95 8.54 -19.87 5.61
C TRP A 95 9.25 -18.93 6.59
N ALA A 96 8.56 -17.93 7.10
CA ALA A 96 9.11 -16.98 8.05
C ALA A 96 9.51 -17.66 9.37
N ALA A 97 8.65 -18.55 9.89
CA ALA A 97 8.92 -19.30 11.12
C ALA A 97 10.13 -20.25 10.98
N GLU A 98 10.18 -21.00 9.89
CA GLU A 98 11.29 -21.93 9.63
C GLU A 98 12.65 -21.24 9.51
N ASN A 99 12.64 -19.95 9.14
CA ASN A 99 13.85 -19.18 8.88
C ASN A 99 14.14 -18.08 9.89
N GLY A 100 13.30 -17.89 10.90
CA GLY A 100 13.47 -16.84 11.90
C GLY A 100 13.32 -15.42 11.33
N VAL A 101 12.51 -15.25 10.27
CA VAL A 101 12.24 -13.96 9.62
C VAL A 101 11.00 -13.33 10.21
N TRP A 102 11.06 -12.04 10.56
CA TRP A 102 9.89 -11.28 10.98
C TRP A 102 9.03 -10.87 9.79
N ILE A 103 7.73 -10.85 9.98
CA ILE A 103 6.79 -10.28 9.00
C ILE A 103 6.33 -8.93 9.50
N LEU A 104 6.46 -7.91 8.66
CA LEU A 104 5.84 -6.61 8.84
C LEU A 104 4.65 -6.51 7.90
N GLU A 105 3.46 -6.69 8.44
CA GLU A 105 2.19 -6.63 7.71
C GLU A 105 1.65 -5.21 7.75
N ASP A 106 1.67 -4.50 6.62
CA ASP A 106 1.11 -3.16 6.49
C ASP A 106 -0.30 -3.24 5.90
N ASP A 107 -1.29 -2.89 6.70
CA ASP A 107 -2.70 -2.91 6.36
C ASP A 107 -3.27 -1.48 6.38
N TYR A 108 -3.32 -0.87 5.21
CA TYR A 108 -3.64 0.55 5.06
C TYR A 108 -5.07 0.83 4.61
N ASP A 109 -5.78 -0.14 3.99
CA ASP A 109 -7.12 0.06 3.41
C ASP A 109 -8.03 -1.19 3.42
N SER A 110 -7.80 -2.13 4.33
CA SER A 110 -8.56 -3.39 4.44
C SER A 110 -10.05 -3.22 4.67
N GLU A 111 -10.50 -2.05 5.08
CA GLU A 111 -11.91 -1.76 5.25
C GLU A 111 -12.67 -1.61 3.91
N TYR A 112 -11.96 -1.41 2.80
CA TYR A 112 -12.54 -1.12 1.48
C TYR A 112 -12.44 -2.30 0.52
N HIS A 113 -13.28 -3.32 0.76
CA HIS A 113 -13.52 -4.45 -0.15
C HIS A 113 -14.89 -4.30 -0.81
N TYR A 114 -14.93 -4.44 -2.13
CA TYR A 114 -16.16 -4.27 -2.91
C TYR A 114 -16.70 -5.60 -3.44
N GLU A 115 -15.85 -6.49 -3.92
CA GLU A 115 -16.22 -7.71 -4.64
C GLU A 115 -15.88 -9.00 -3.89
N HIS A 116 -15.02 -8.94 -2.88
CA HIS A 116 -14.54 -10.11 -2.16
C HIS A 116 -14.81 -10.02 -0.67
N LYS A 117 -14.91 -11.20 -0.02
CA LYS A 117 -14.95 -11.27 1.45
C LYS A 117 -13.56 -10.97 2.00
N PRO A 118 -13.46 -10.22 3.10
CA PRO A 118 -12.19 -9.99 3.78
C PRO A 118 -11.50 -11.31 4.14
N ILE A 119 -10.20 -11.38 3.93
CA ILE A 119 -9.34 -12.48 4.37
C ILE A 119 -8.69 -12.04 5.69
N ALA A 120 -8.62 -12.93 6.68
CA ALA A 120 -7.97 -12.64 7.95
C ALA A 120 -6.53 -12.16 7.75
N SER A 121 -6.11 -11.14 8.51
CA SER A 121 -4.71 -10.67 8.53
C SER A 121 -3.75 -11.80 8.91
N MET A 122 -2.51 -11.73 8.49
CA MET A 122 -1.50 -12.74 8.87
C MET A 122 -1.30 -12.77 10.38
N GLN A 123 -1.31 -11.61 11.02
CA GLN A 123 -1.29 -11.49 12.48
C GLN A 123 -2.51 -12.17 13.13
N GLY A 124 -3.71 -11.99 12.57
CA GLY A 124 -4.96 -12.57 13.07
C GLY A 124 -5.08 -14.08 12.89
N LEU A 125 -4.29 -14.69 12.01
CA LEU A 125 -4.22 -16.15 11.85
C LEU A 125 -3.56 -16.84 13.05
N GLY A 126 -2.82 -16.10 13.90
CA GLY A 126 -2.36 -16.56 15.21
C GLY A 126 -1.36 -17.72 15.20
N LEU A 127 -0.76 -18.04 14.05
CA LEU A 127 0.08 -19.23 13.89
C LEU A 127 1.54 -19.01 14.34
N GLN A 128 1.98 -17.75 14.46
CA GLN A 128 3.40 -17.42 14.67
C GLN A 128 3.58 -16.11 15.44
N ASP A 129 4.52 -16.13 16.40
CA ASP A 129 4.90 -14.97 17.21
C ASP A 129 5.92 -14.03 16.53
N GLN A 130 5.84 -13.90 15.20
CA GLN A 130 6.79 -13.13 14.40
C GLN A 130 6.12 -12.14 13.45
N VAL A 131 4.82 -11.88 13.64
CA VAL A 131 4.08 -10.91 12.81
C VAL A 131 3.87 -9.63 13.59
N ILE A 132 4.36 -8.53 13.05
CA ILE A 132 4.03 -7.16 13.47
C ILE A 132 3.03 -6.61 12.48
N TYR A 133 1.79 -6.41 12.93
CA TYR A 133 0.74 -5.80 12.12
C TYR A 133 0.71 -4.29 12.34
N ILE A 134 0.56 -3.54 11.26
CA ILE A 134 0.44 -2.08 11.26
C ILE A 134 -0.89 -1.69 10.64
N GLY A 135 -1.70 -0.93 11.39
CA GLY A 135 -2.94 -0.35 10.91
C GLY A 135 -2.92 1.18 10.98
N SER A 136 -3.75 1.81 10.16
CA SER A 136 -3.82 3.26 10.06
C SER A 136 -5.24 3.78 9.93
N PHE A 137 -5.57 4.86 10.65
CA PHE A 137 -6.84 5.59 10.46
C PHE A 137 -6.79 6.62 9.32
N SER A 138 -5.61 6.84 8.72
CA SER A 138 -5.41 7.87 7.69
C SER A 138 -6.25 7.68 6.43
N LYS A 139 -6.56 6.44 6.07
CA LYS A 139 -7.35 6.10 4.87
C LYS A 139 -8.85 5.97 5.18
N VAL A 140 -9.18 5.52 6.38
CA VAL A 140 -10.57 5.28 6.79
C VAL A 140 -11.24 6.51 7.39
N LEU A 141 -10.46 7.46 7.90
CA LEU A 141 -10.94 8.77 8.38
C LEU A 141 -10.29 9.88 7.55
N TYR A 142 -9.19 10.44 8.02
CA TYR A 142 -8.45 11.46 7.26
C TYR A 142 -6.97 11.51 7.65
N PRO A 143 -6.07 11.84 6.70
CA PRO A 143 -4.63 11.76 6.92
C PRO A 143 -4.09 12.67 8.04
N ALA A 144 -4.68 13.86 8.23
CA ALA A 144 -4.23 14.83 9.22
C ALA A 144 -4.49 14.39 10.68
N LEU A 145 -5.32 13.36 10.89
CA LEU A 145 -5.55 12.76 12.22
C LEU A 145 -4.25 12.19 12.82
N ARG A 146 -3.33 11.74 11.96
CA ARG A 146 -2.03 11.18 12.35
C ARG A 146 -2.13 10.09 13.41
N LEU A 147 -3.14 9.24 13.31
CA LEU A 147 -3.37 8.12 14.22
C LEU A 147 -3.21 6.79 13.49
N GLY A 148 -2.42 5.92 14.09
CA GLY A 148 -2.21 4.54 13.66
C GLY A 148 -1.98 3.65 14.87
N TYR A 149 -1.79 2.38 14.61
CA TYR A 149 -1.50 1.42 15.67
C TYR A 149 -0.67 0.25 15.13
N MET A 150 -0.01 -0.43 16.03
CA MET A 150 0.66 -1.70 15.75
C MET A 150 0.20 -2.77 16.73
N VAL A 151 0.01 -3.99 16.23
CA VAL A 151 -0.20 -5.18 17.04
C VAL A 151 1.07 -5.99 16.97
N VAL A 152 1.69 -6.22 18.13
CA VAL A 152 3.00 -6.84 18.24
C VAL A 152 2.95 -8.07 19.13
N PRO A 153 3.77 -9.09 18.85
CA PRO A 153 3.97 -10.23 19.75
C PRO A 153 4.49 -9.82 21.12
N GLU A 154 4.17 -10.60 22.14
CA GLU A 154 4.48 -10.31 23.54
C GLU A 154 5.97 -10.02 23.77
N GLN A 155 6.84 -10.80 23.14
CA GLN A 155 8.30 -10.69 23.28
C GLN A 155 8.89 -9.33 22.86
N VAL A 156 8.21 -8.56 22.02
CA VAL A 156 8.67 -7.23 21.56
C VAL A 156 7.85 -6.06 22.09
N ILE A 157 6.84 -6.29 22.94
CA ILE A 157 6.03 -5.21 23.53
C ILE A 157 6.91 -4.20 24.27
N ALA A 158 7.72 -4.67 25.22
CA ALA A 158 8.56 -3.79 26.04
C ALA A 158 9.60 -3.01 25.21
N PRO A 159 10.36 -3.63 24.29
CA PRO A 159 11.21 -2.90 23.35
C PRO A 159 10.48 -1.86 22.52
N CYS A 160 9.31 -2.19 21.95
CA CYS A 160 8.53 -1.27 21.12
C CYS A 160 8.04 -0.05 21.93
N VAL A 161 7.50 -0.26 23.12
CA VAL A 161 7.07 0.83 24.02
C VAL A 161 8.24 1.73 24.40
N LYS A 162 9.38 1.14 24.76
CA LYS A 162 10.60 1.89 25.12
C LYS A 162 11.12 2.72 23.93
N THR A 163 11.12 2.14 22.73
CA THR A 163 11.55 2.83 21.51
C THR A 163 10.59 3.95 21.16
N LYS A 164 9.27 3.71 21.18
CA LYS A 164 8.25 4.76 20.97
C LYS A 164 8.47 5.95 21.90
N ASN A 165 8.63 5.68 23.21
CA ASN A 165 8.81 6.75 24.20
C ASN A 165 10.08 7.58 23.96
N ARG A 166 11.14 6.97 23.40
CA ARG A 166 12.38 7.69 23.05
C ARG A 166 12.24 8.55 21.81
N ILE A 167 11.46 8.12 20.81
CA ILE A 167 11.32 8.81 19.52
C ILE A 167 10.36 10.00 19.63
N ALA A 168 9.21 9.82 20.30
CA ALA A 168 8.10 10.77 20.20
C ALA A 168 7.35 10.99 21.51
N GLY A 169 7.75 10.35 22.62
CA GLY A 169 7.03 10.43 23.86
C GLY A 169 5.60 9.89 23.76
N GLN A 170 4.62 10.67 24.19
CA GLN A 170 3.21 10.27 24.16
C GLN A 170 2.55 10.65 22.83
N THR A 171 1.66 9.79 22.36
CA THR A 171 0.77 10.10 21.23
C THR A 171 -0.31 11.06 21.70
N PRO A 172 -0.77 12.01 20.86
CA PRO A 172 -1.82 12.95 21.24
C PRO A 172 -3.07 12.25 21.81
N MET A 173 -3.50 12.63 23.01
CA MET A 173 -4.58 11.95 23.74
C MET A 173 -5.96 12.33 23.22
N VAL A 174 -6.15 13.59 22.82
CA VAL A 174 -7.45 14.09 22.35
C VAL A 174 -7.94 13.33 21.13
N GLU A 175 -7.06 13.11 20.17
CA GLU A 175 -7.37 12.35 18.96
C GLU A 175 -7.69 10.88 19.28
N GLN A 176 -6.98 10.27 20.22
CA GLN A 176 -7.24 8.90 20.65
C GLN A 176 -8.61 8.77 21.31
N GLU A 177 -8.93 9.64 22.26
CA GLU A 177 -10.21 9.64 22.96
C GLU A 177 -11.36 9.91 21.99
N THR A 178 -11.21 10.89 21.10
CA THR A 178 -12.21 11.20 20.06
C THR A 178 -12.49 10.01 19.16
N VAL A 179 -11.45 9.30 18.69
CA VAL A 179 -11.64 8.12 17.84
C VAL A 179 -12.21 6.95 18.63
N ALA A 180 -11.81 6.77 19.90
CA ALA A 180 -12.36 5.73 20.76
C ALA A 180 -13.87 5.94 20.99
N GLU A 181 -14.31 7.15 21.28
CA GLU A 181 -15.73 7.50 21.43
C GLU A 181 -16.48 7.32 20.10
N PHE A 182 -15.91 7.79 18.99
CA PHE A 182 -16.48 7.61 17.64
C PHE A 182 -16.70 6.15 17.27
N ILE A 183 -15.80 5.26 17.70
CA ILE A 183 -15.92 3.80 17.54
C ILE A 183 -17.00 3.25 18.50
N ALA A 184 -16.94 3.61 19.79
CA ALA A 184 -17.82 3.08 20.82
C ALA A 184 -19.29 3.43 20.57
N GLU A 185 -19.58 4.63 20.07
CA GLU A 185 -20.92 5.06 19.70
C GLU A 185 -21.42 4.51 18.35
N GLY A 186 -20.62 3.70 17.65
CA GLY A 186 -20.94 3.09 16.38
C GLY A 186 -20.95 4.05 15.19
N HIS A 187 -20.42 5.26 15.35
CA HIS A 187 -20.27 6.23 14.25
C HIS A 187 -19.28 5.73 13.20
N PHE A 188 -18.18 5.11 13.63
CA PHE A 188 -17.16 4.58 12.75
C PHE A 188 -17.72 3.51 11.79
N ILE A 189 -18.48 2.55 12.28
CA ILE A 189 -19.07 1.51 11.42
C ILE A 189 -20.11 2.07 10.45
N ARG A 190 -20.88 3.10 10.86
CA ARG A 190 -21.82 3.79 9.96
C ARG A 190 -21.07 4.56 8.86
N HIS A 191 -19.96 5.24 9.23
CA HIS A 191 -19.07 5.91 8.29
C HIS A 191 -18.50 4.94 7.27
N LEU A 192 -17.90 3.84 7.70
CA LEU A 192 -17.35 2.82 6.79
C LEU A 192 -18.38 2.27 5.81
N ARG A 193 -19.60 1.98 6.27
CA ARG A 193 -20.68 1.50 5.39
C ARG A 193 -21.02 2.51 4.30
N LYS A 194 -21.13 3.80 4.67
CA LYS A 194 -21.39 4.87 3.72
C LYS A 194 -20.25 5.01 2.70
N MET A 195 -18.99 5.02 3.19
CA MET A 195 -17.83 5.21 2.33
C MET A 195 -17.57 4.02 1.40
N ARG A 196 -17.83 2.77 1.86
CA ARG A 196 -17.79 1.60 0.97
C ARG A 196 -18.74 1.72 -0.22
N GLY A 197 -19.98 2.14 0.01
CA GLY A 197 -20.94 2.36 -1.08
C GLY A 197 -20.47 3.42 -2.07
N LEU A 198 -20.03 4.58 -1.55
CA LEU A 198 -19.53 5.68 -2.36
C LEU A 198 -18.27 5.32 -3.16
N TYR A 199 -17.30 4.66 -2.52
CA TYR A 199 -16.06 4.28 -3.19
C TYR A 199 -16.26 3.14 -4.18
N HIS A 200 -17.20 2.22 -3.94
CA HIS A 200 -17.57 1.20 -4.91
C HIS A 200 -18.18 1.82 -6.18
N GLU A 201 -19.03 2.84 -6.05
CA GLU A 201 -19.59 3.57 -7.18
C GLU A 201 -18.48 4.29 -7.98
N LYS A 202 -17.60 5.02 -7.28
CA LYS A 202 -16.43 5.67 -7.90
C LYS A 202 -15.50 4.67 -8.60
N PHE A 203 -15.26 3.52 -7.98
CA PHE A 203 -14.47 2.44 -8.56
C PHE A 203 -15.06 1.96 -9.89
N LYS A 204 -16.35 1.66 -9.93
CA LYS A 204 -17.02 1.26 -11.19
C LYS A 204 -16.94 2.35 -12.26
N THR A 205 -17.14 3.59 -11.87
CA THR A 205 -17.08 4.73 -12.78
C THR A 205 -15.70 4.91 -13.39
N ILE A 206 -14.62 4.82 -12.56
CA ILE A 206 -13.26 4.99 -13.09
C ILE A 206 -12.85 3.84 -14.00
N ILE A 207 -13.24 2.59 -13.67
CA ILE A 207 -12.97 1.45 -14.55
C ILE A 207 -13.67 1.62 -15.91
N ALA A 208 -14.97 1.93 -15.91
CA ALA A 208 -15.72 2.15 -17.13
C ALA A 208 -15.14 3.29 -17.98
N ALA A 209 -14.75 4.41 -17.34
CA ALA A 209 -14.11 5.52 -18.04
C ALA A 209 -12.74 5.14 -18.63
N CYS A 210 -11.92 4.36 -17.90
CA CYS A 210 -10.66 3.86 -18.42
C CYS A 210 -10.85 2.93 -19.62
N GLU A 211 -11.78 1.99 -19.55
CA GLU A 211 -12.12 1.09 -20.65
C GLU A 211 -12.61 1.86 -21.87
N GLN A 212 -13.47 2.87 -21.67
CA GLN A 212 -14.01 3.68 -22.76
C GLN A 212 -12.97 4.58 -23.44
N HIS A 213 -12.12 5.24 -22.66
CA HIS A 213 -11.25 6.31 -23.17
C HIS A 213 -9.80 5.88 -23.41
N LEU A 214 -9.29 4.83 -22.70
CA LEU A 214 -7.87 4.47 -22.70
C LEU A 214 -7.56 3.11 -23.33
N GLU A 215 -8.52 2.45 -23.98
CA GLU A 215 -8.44 1.05 -24.47
C GLU A 215 -7.11 0.70 -25.18
N ASN A 216 -6.58 1.60 -26.02
CA ASN A 216 -5.33 1.38 -26.76
C ASN A 216 -4.09 2.02 -26.10
N LEU A 217 -4.27 2.81 -25.05
CA LEU A 217 -3.21 3.57 -24.39
C LEU A 217 -2.72 2.89 -23.11
N ALA A 218 -3.66 2.44 -22.28
CA ALA A 218 -3.38 1.84 -20.99
C ALA A 218 -4.51 0.89 -20.56
N LYS A 219 -4.17 -0.07 -19.72
CA LYS A 219 -5.11 -1.04 -19.16
C LYS A 219 -5.20 -0.87 -17.64
N PRO A 220 -6.42 -0.78 -17.05
CA PRO A 220 -6.58 -0.79 -15.61
C PRO A 220 -6.29 -2.19 -15.04
N GLU A 221 -5.41 -2.25 -14.04
CA GLU A 221 -5.22 -3.42 -13.17
C GLU A 221 -5.84 -3.11 -11.81
N CYS A 222 -6.74 -3.96 -11.36
CA CYS A 222 -7.46 -3.80 -10.11
C CYS A 222 -8.07 -5.12 -9.64
N THR A 223 -8.40 -5.22 -8.36
CA THR A 223 -8.93 -6.42 -7.73
C THR A 223 -10.26 -6.20 -7.01
N GLY A 224 -10.94 -5.08 -7.25
CA GLY A 224 -12.20 -4.75 -6.58
C GLY A 224 -12.02 -4.40 -5.09
N ALA A 225 -10.88 -3.78 -4.74
CA ALA A 225 -10.57 -3.32 -3.40
C ALA A 225 -9.84 -1.98 -3.42
N GLY A 226 -9.74 -1.33 -2.25
CA GLY A 226 -8.92 -0.16 -2.02
C GLY A 226 -9.48 1.15 -2.58
N MET A 227 -8.62 2.16 -2.65
CA MET A 227 -8.97 3.54 -3.01
C MET A 227 -8.18 4.07 -4.21
N HIS A 228 -7.46 3.19 -4.91
CA HIS A 228 -6.68 3.48 -6.11
C HIS A 228 -6.79 2.34 -7.11
N ILE A 229 -6.45 2.62 -8.36
CA ILE A 229 -6.23 1.64 -9.41
C ILE A 229 -4.85 1.89 -10.03
N VAL A 230 -4.30 0.89 -10.70
CA VAL A 230 -3.10 1.04 -11.51
C VAL A 230 -3.48 1.00 -12.97
N LEU A 231 -3.00 1.96 -13.75
CA LEU A 231 -3.07 1.94 -15.20
C LEU A 231 -1.72 1.50 -15.75
N ILE A 232 -1.64 0.33 -16.36
CA ILE A 232 -0.45 -0.15 -17.05
C ILE A 232 -0.48 0.36 -18.49
N PHE A 233 0.56 1.06 -18.93
CA PHE A 233 0.67 1.59 -20.27
C PHE A 233 0.89 0.47 -21.29
N ASN A 234 0.39 0.67 -22.51
CA ASN A 234 0.67 -0.23 -23.60
C ASN A 234 2.18 -0.29 -23.88
N PRO A 235 2.82 -1.48 -23.81
CA PRO A 235 4.26 -1.61 -23.97
C PRO A 235 4.81 -1.07 -25.30
N GLN A 236 4.04 -1.14 -26.38
CA GLN A 236 4.43 -0.60 -27.68
C GLN A 236 4.57 0.93 -27.65
N LEU A 237 3.69 1.61 -26.91
CA LEU A 237 3.77 3.08 -26.72
C LEU A 237 4.95 3.46 -25.84
N CYS A 238 5.28 2.66 -24.84
CA CYS A 238 6.47 2.87 -24.00
C CYS A 238 7.76 2.71 -24.84
N GLN A 239 7.81 1.74 -25.74
CA GLN A 239 8.92 1.57 -26.68
C GLN A 239 9.02 2.75 -27.66
N ALA A 240 7.89 3.37 -28.02
CA ALA A 240 7.83 4.59 -28.83
C ALA A 240 8.15 5.89 -28.05
N GLY A 241 8.51 5.80 -26.77
CA GLY A 241 8.95 6.92 -25.95
C GLY A 241 7.92 7.50 -24.97
N LEU A 242 6.73 6.91 -24.84
CA LEU A 242 5.78 7.27 -23.79
C LEU A 242 6.37 6.86 -22.43
N SER A 243 6.37 7.79 -21.45
CA SER A 243 6.86 7.56 -20.10
C SER A 243 5.86 8.08 -19.10
N ASP A 244 5.65 7.32 -18.01
CA ASP A 244 4.76 7.71 -16.92
C ASP A 244 5.21 9.00 -16.23
N MET A 245 6.51 9.24 -16.13
CA MET A 245 7.06 10.50 -15.61
C MET A 245 6.66 11.71 -16.46
N LYS A 246 6.78 11.59 -17.81
CA LYS A 246 6.36 12.66 -18.73
C LYS A 246 4.86 12.92 -18.62
N VAL A 247 4.05 11.85 -18.57
CA VAL A 247 2.60 11.96 -18.46
C VAL A 247 2.19 12.63 -17.15
N VAL A 248 2.79 12.25 -16.01
CA VAL A 248 2.50 12.87 -14.70
C VAL A 248 2.88 14.35 -14.68
N GLU A 249 3.99 14.72 -15.31
CA GLU A 249 4.38 16.13 -15.41
C GLU A 249 3.37 16.94 -16.25
N ALA A 250 2.99 16.44 -17.40
CA ALA A 250 2.00 17.10 -18.26
C ALA A 250 0.59 17.16 -17.62
N MET A 251 0.19 16.17 -16.83
CA MET A 251 -1.07 16.19 -16.08
C MET A 251 -1.21 17.40 -15.15
N ARG A 252 -0.11 17.92 -14.61
CA ARG A 252 -0.11 19.07 -13.68
C ARG A 252 -0.66 20.34 -14.34
N GLU A 253 -0.42 20.53 -15.64
CA GLU A 253 -0.96 21.67 -16.43
C GLU A 253 -2.48 21.64 -16.50
N HIS A 254 -3.07 20.47 -16.29
CA HIS A 254 -4.52 20.25 -16.29
C HIS A 254 -5.11 20.08 -14.87
N ASN A 255 -4.36 20.43 -13.81
CA ASN A 255 -4.74 20.23 -12.42
C ASN A 255 -5.08 18.75 -12.08
N LEU A 256 -4.51 17.80 -12.80
CA LEU A 256 -4.61 16.37 -12.51
C LEU A 256 -3.37 15.89 -11.77
N SER A 257 -3.55 14.92 -10.88
CA SER A 257 -2.47 14.34 -10.10
C SER A 257 -2.54 12.80 -10.12
N ALA A 258 -1.40 12.19 -10.40
CA ALA A 258 -1.17 10.76 -10.29
C ALA A 258 0.25 10.50 -9.79
N SER A 259 0.54 9.25 -9.43
CA SER A 259 1.93 8.85 -9.14
C SER A 259 2.42 7.96 -10.29
N PRO A 260 3.65 8.20 -10.81
CA PRO A 260 4.22 7.34 -11.85
C PRO A 260 4.56 5.97 -11.24
N LEU A 261 4.10 4.90 -11.87
CA LEU A 261 4.29 3.53 -11.39
C LEU A 261 5.78 3.16 -11.32
N SER A 262 6.58 3.65 -12.27
CA SER A 262 8.01 3.36 -12.34
C SER A 262 8.78 3.73 -11.06
N THR A 263 8.32 4.70 -10.28
CA THR A 263 8.97 5.14 -9.03
C THR A 263 8.82 4.15 -7.88
N TYR A 264 7.88 3.22 -7.97
CA TYR A 264 7.64 2.21 -6.94
C TYR A 264 8.59 1.01 -7.05
N TYR A 265 9.25 0.83 -8.19
CA TYR A 265 10.27 -0.19 -8.36
C TYR A 265 11.56 0.18 -7.62
N LEU A 266 12.25 -0.84 -7.12
CA LEU A 266 13.55 -0.64 -6.43
C LEU A 266 14.66 -0.27 -7.39
N ASP A 267 14.67 -0.94 -8.55
CA ASP A 267 15.65 -0.76 -9.62
C ASP A 267 14.95 -0.29 -10.91
N ARG A 268 15.30 -0.89 -12.03
CA ARG A 268 14.67 -0.60 -13.30
C ARG A 268 13.21 -1.07 -13.29
N ALA A 269 12.31 -0.15 -13.62
CA ALA A 269 10.90 -0.48 -13.76
C ALA A 269 10.67 -1.47 -14.91
N GLU A 270 9.91 -2.53 -14.62
CA GLU A 270 9.50 -3.53 -15.61
C GLU A 270 8.29 -3.02 -16.41
N GLU A 271 7.45 -2.22 -15.78
CA GLU A 271 6.24 -1.63 -16.35
C GLU A 271 6.22 -0.11 -16.16
N GLN A 272 5.59 0.57 -17.13
CA GLN A 272 5.27 2.00 -17.05
C GLN A 272 3.77 2.16 -16.83
N GLY A 273 3.37 3.13 -16.05
CA GLY A 273 1.95 3.31 -15.74
C GLY A 273 1.67 4.39 -14.71
N LEU A 274 0.44 4.47 -14.26
CA LEU A 274 -0.01 5.45 -13.27
C LEU A 274 -0.72 4.77 -12.11
N VAL A 275 -0.43 5.21 -10.90
CA VAL A 275 -1.24 4.91 -9.72
C VAL A 275 -2.24 6.04 -9.52
N LEU A 276 -3.53 5.76 -9.74
CA LEU A 276 -4.63 6.72 -9.71
C LEU A 276 -5.49 6.54 -8.46
N GLY A 277 -5.46 7.49 -7.53
CA GLY A 277 -6.40 7.55 -6.42
C GLY A 277 -7.73 8.16 -6.87
N PHE A 278 -8.86 7.48 -6.61
CA PHE A 278 -10.19 7.95 -6.99
C PHE A 278 -11.05 8.44 -5.81
N ALA A 279 -10.63 8.18 -4.58
CA ALA A 279 -11.44 8.44 -3.39
C ALA A 279 -11.80 9.93 -3.23
N ASN A 280 -10.87 10.84 -3.49
CA ASN A 280 -11.04 12.29 -3.31
C ASN A 280 -11.67 13.00 -4.52
N THR A 281 -11.86 12.31 -5.66
CA THR A 281 -12.46 12.89 -6.86
C THR A 281 -13.98 12.84 -6.74
N GLU A 282 -14.69 13.91 -7.10
CA GLU A 282 -16.13 13.89 -7.22
C GLU A 282 -16.56 12.92 -8.32
N LEU A 283 -17.67 12.20 -8.11
CA LEU A 283 -18.13 11.16 -9.03
C LEU A 283 -18.35 11.70 -10.46
N SER A 284 -18.94 12.87 -10.59
CA SER A 284 -19.21 13.56 -11.87
C SER A 284 -17.96 13.98 -12.63
N LEU A 285 -16.80 14.09 -11.94
CA LEU A 285 -15.53 14.52 -12.54
C LEU A 285 -14.64 13.36 -12.98
N ILE A 286 -14.95 12.12 -12.59
CA ILE A 286 -14.10 10.96 -12.90
C ILE A 286 -13.97 10.78 -14.42
N ASP A 287 -15.08 10.70 -15.14
CA ASP A 287 -15.07 10.49 -16.61
C ASP A 287 -14.37 11.65 -17.35
N PRO A 288 -14.70 12.94 -17.12
CA PRO A 288 -13.98 14.06 -17.70
C PRO A 288 -12.46 14.05 -17.42
N HIS A 289 -12.06 13.65 -16.22
CA HIS A 289 -10.64 13.57 -15.88
C HIS A 289 -9.91 12.45 -16.65
N ILE A 290 -10.53 11.29 -16.83
CA ILE A 290 -9.96 10.21 -17.66
C ILE A 290 -9.90 10.62 -19.15
N GLN A 291 -10.90 11.34 -19.63
CA GLN A 291 -10.86 11.91 -21.00
C GLN A 291 -9.71 12.93 -21.16
N THR A 292 -9.49 13.77 -20.15
CA THR A 292 -8.34 14.70 -20.13
C THR A 292 -7.01 13.94 -20.08
N LEU A 293 -6.90 12.90 -19.25
CA LEU A 293 -5.72 12.04 -19.21
C LEU A 293 -5.42 11.43 -20.58
N ARG A 294 -6.43 10.95 -21.31
CA ARG A 294 -6.26 10.47 -22.68
C ARG A 294 -5.58 11.52 -23.57
N ASN A 295 -6.06 12.75 -23.54
CA ASN A 295 -5.51 13.83 -24.37
C ASN A 295 -4.06 14.14 -24.00
N VAL A 296 -3.76 14.16 -22.70
CA VAL A 296 -2.38 14.32 -22.18
C VAL A 296 -1.47 13.20 -22.68
N MET A 297 -1.90 11.94 -22.60
CA MET A 297 -1.09 10.81 -23.09
C MET A 297 -0.80 10.91 -24.58
N LEU A 298 -1.79 11.30 -25.39
CA LEU A 298 -1.62 11.49 -26.83
C LEU A 298 -0.66 12.64 -27.14
N SER A 299 -0.74 13.76 -26.43
CA SER A 299 0.20 14.89 -26.61
C SER A 299 1.63 14.52 -26.27
N CYS A 300 1.86 13.71 -25.23
CA CYS A 300 3.18 13.22 -24.87
C CYS A 300 3.82 12.31 -25.93
N MET A 301 3.02 11.71 -26.83
CA MET A 301 3.51 10.88 -27.92
C MET A 301 3.90 11.70 -29.17
N THR A 302 3.29 12.87 -29.37
CA THR A 302 3.52 13.72 -30.55
C THR A 302 4.66 14.71 -30.35
N SER A 303 5.16 14.88 -29.13
CA SER A 303 6.22 15.83 -28.77
C SER A 303 7.63 15.23 -28.82
N THR A 304 7.78 14.06 -29.46
CA THR A 304 9.05 13.36 -29.69
C THR A 304 9.44 13.48 -31.12
#